data_c9ede88f59841478b7c99fc65b07f457
#
_entry.id   c9ede88f59841478b7c99fc65b07f457
#
_cell.length_a   1.000
_cell.length_b   1.000
_cell.length_c   1.000
_cell.angle_alpha   90.00
_cell.angle_beta   90.00
_cell.angle_gamma   90.00
#
_symmetry.space_group_name_H-M   'P 1'
#
loop_
_entity.id
_entity.type
_entity.pdbx_description
1 polymer ?
#
loop_
_entity_poly.entity_id
_entity_poly.type
_entity_poly.pdbx_seq_one_letter_code
_entity_poly.pdbx_strand_id
1 'polypeptide(L)'
;REGVLCQCRREEGEFVVGQEPMRALIVSRGAYMSQRAYQWCEEAEAAGVPIFFVDEQPKLVHPLSIGKSRVPESAVGQIIAMTDLVPQLRQKGLYEIQTNTWEPYLRYYHYAHDDGEVILFFNEDPHESVNTWVTVPMTEKLCWYDAFDNVLRPVEQMGNRVHLTLTPYQALILCAGQDG
;
A
#
# COMPACT_ATOMS: atom_id res chain seq x y z
N ARG A 1 12.98 -0.42 -8.47
CA ARG A 1 13.93 -1.21 -9.30
C ARG A 1 13.16 -1.72 -10.51
N GLU A 2 13.67 -1.51 -11.73
CA GLU A 2 13.05 -1.98 -12.98
C GLU A 2 12.73 -3.48 -13.00
N GLY A 3 13.47 -4.28 -12.22
CA GLY A 3 13.23 -5.74 -12.11
C GLY A 3 11.84 -6.14 -11.59
N VAL A 4 11.16 -5.29 -10.83
CA VAL A 4 9.78 -5.57 -10.37
C VAL A 4 8.79 -5.32 -11.51
N LEU A 5 8.97 -4.24 -12.28
CA LEU A 5 8.12 -3.95 -13.44
C LEU A 5 8.21 -5.04 -14.54
N CYS A 6 9.35 -5.74 -14.63
CA CYS A 6 9.50 -6.88 -15.55
C CYS A 6 8.70 -8.13 -15.14
N GLN A 7 8.21 -8.18 -13.91
CA GLN A 7 7.37 -9.27 -13.39
C GLN A 7 5.87 -8.96 -13.48
N CYS A 8 5.53 -7.72 -13.89
CA CYS A 8 4.14 -7.35 -14.10
C CYS A 8 3.58 -8.09 -15.33
N ARG A 9 2.42 -8.68 -15.17
CA ARG A 9 1.68 -9.38 -16.22
C ARG A 9 0.30 -8.75 -16.34
N ARG A 10 -0.30 -8.91 -17.51
CA ARG A 10 -1.71 -8.56 -17.72
C ARG A 10 -2.51 -9.86 -17.73
N GLU A 11 -3.33 -10.04 -16.73
CA GLU A 11 -4.22 -11.18 -16.59
C GLU A 11 -5.67 -10.67 -16.51
N GLU A 12 -6.56 -11.19 -17.36
CA GLU A 12 -8.01 -10.84 -17.41
C GLU A 12 -8.32 -9.34 -17.46
N GLY A 13 -7.38 -8.52 -17.97
CA GLY A 13 -7.54 -7.06 -18.08
C GLY A 13 -6.92 -6.27 -16.93
N GLU A 14 -6.46 -6.94 -15.88
CA GLU A 14 -5.77 -6.33 -14.74
C GLU A 14 -4.26 -6.42 -14.86
N PHE A 15 -3.55 -5.45 -14.27
CA PHE A 15 -2.10 -5.52 -14.09
C PHE A 15 -1.80 -6.24 -12.78
N VAL A 16 -1.00 -7.30 -12.85
CA VAL A 16 -0.68 -8.18 -11.71
C VAL A 16 0.82 -8.21 -11.49
N VAL A 17 1.26 -8.10 -10.23
CA VAL A 17 2.64 -8.30 -9.79
C VAL A 17 2.70 -9.57 -8.95
N GLY A 18 3.31 -10.62 -9.51
CA GLY A 18 3.22 -11.94 -8.87
C GLY A 18 1.81 -12.50 -9.01
N GLN A 19 1.07 -12.55 -7.90
CA GLN A 19 -0.34 -12.96 -7.84
C GLN A 19 -1.27 -11.82 -7.41
N GLU A 20 -0.70 -10.63 -7.09
CA GLU A 20 -1.45 -9.52 -6.54
C GLU A 20 -1.84 -8.51 -7.62
N PRO A 21 -3.11 -8.08 -7.69
CA PRO A 21 -3.54 -7.03 -8.60
C PRO A 21 -2.93 -5.69 -8.21
N MET A 22 -2.40 -4.97 -9.19
CA MET A 22 -1.85 -3.65 -9.00
C MET A 22 -2.97 -2.61 -8.93
N ARG A 23 -3.16 -1.98 -7.79
CA ARG A 23 -4.19 -0.98 -7.56
C ARG A 23 -3.75 0.46 -7.87
N ALA A 24 -2.46 0.73 -7.82
CA ALA A 24 -1.84 2.01 -8.19
C ALA A 24 -0.33 1.84 -8.40
N LEU A 25 0.28 2.72 -9.18
CA LEU A 25 1.73 2.85 -9.29
C LEU A 25 2.17 4.20 -8.74
N ILE A 26 3.08 4.18 -7.78
CA ILE A 26 3.72 5.38 -7.23
C ILE A 26 5.16 5.40 -7.72
N VAL A 27 5.50 6.42 -8.50
CA VAL A 27 6.84 6.64 -9.03
C VAL A 27 7.49 7.77 -8.25
N SER A 28 8.53 7.44 -7.50
CA SER A 28 9.32 8.45 -6.80
C SER A 28 10.00 9.40 -7.78
N ARG A 29 10.34 10.59 -7.30
CA ARG A 29 11.01 11.64 -8.06
C ARG A 29 12.18 11.11 -8.88
N GLY A 30 12.20 11.42 -10.20
CA GLY A 30 13.27 11.04 -11.09
C GLY A 30 13.16 11.73 -12.45
N ALA A 31 14.23 12.41 -12.86
CA ALA A 31 14.26 13.13 -14.13
C ALA A 31 14.36 12.18 -15.35
N TYR A 32 14.69 10.92 -15.14
CA TYR A 32 14.96 9.93 -16.19
C TYR A 32 14.21 8.63 -15.90
N MET A 33 13.70 8.02 -16.96
CA MET A 33 13.09 6.70 -16.93
C MET A 33 13.51 5.88 -18.14
N SER A 34 13.58 4.56 -18.04
CA SER A 34 13.79 3.74 -19.24
C SER A 34 12.55 3.76 -20.13
N GLN A 35 12.75 3.62 -21.44
CA GLN A 35 11.64 3.56 -22.39
C GLN A 35 10.66 2.45 -22.07
N ARG A 36 11.16 1.28 -21.64
CA ARG A 36 10.33 0.15 -21.25
C ARG A 36 9.46 0.46 -20.03
N ALA A 37 10.04 1.09 -18.99
CA ALA A 37 9.28 1.47 -17.81
C ALA A 37 8.22 2.54 -18.12
N TYR A 38 8.52 3.48 -19.01
CA TYR A 38 7.58 4.49 -19.43
C TYR A 38 6.42 3.90 -20.25
N GLN A 39 6.69 3.02 -21.21
CA GLN A 39 5.68 2.28 -21.98
C GLN A 39 4.79 1.45 -21.05
N TRP A 40 5.38 0.83 -20.03
CA TRP A 40 4.62 0.10 -19.04
C TRP A 40 3.67 1.02 -18.24
N CYS A 41 4.08 2.25 -17.92
CA CYS A 41 3.17 3.24 -17.31
C CYS A 41 2.02 3.60 -18.26
N GLU A 42 2.29 3.81 -19.56
CA GLU A 42 1.25 4.08 -20.55
C GLU A 42 0.24 2.93 -20.67
N GLU A 43 0.71 1.69 -20.69
CA GLU A 43 -0.14 0.50 -20.74
C GLU A 43 -0.97 0.32 -19.47
N ALA A 44 -0.39 0.57 -18.29
CA ALA A 44 -1.07 0.48 -17.00
C ALA A 44 -2.16 1.55 -16.87
N GLU A 45 -1.87 2.80 -17.26
CA GLU A 45 -2.86 3.88 -17.26
C GLU A 45 -4.01 3.58 -18.24
N ALA A 46 -3.71 3.07 -19.43
CA ALA A 46 -4.72 2.66 -20.40
C ALA A 46 -5.62 1.51 -19.88
N ALA A 47 -5.13 0.71 -18.96
CA ALA A 47 -5.90 -0.32 -18.26
C ALA A 47 -6.62 0.21 -16.99
N GLY A 48 -6.55 1.51 -16.71
CA GLY A 48 -7.23 2.14 -15.58
C GLY A 48 -6.45 2.13 -14.26
N VAL A 49 -5.19 1.70 -14.26
CA VAL A 49 -4.34 1.76 -13.06
C VAL A 49 -3.87 3.20 -12.83
N PRO A 50 -4.18 3.84 -11.70
CA PRO A 50 -3.71 5.18 -11.40
C PRO A 50 -2.18 5.24 -11.27
N ILE A 51 -1.56 6.20 -11.97
CA ILE A 51 -0.12 6.44 -11.93
C ILE A 51 0.15 7.78 -11.25
N PHE A 52 0.95 7.79 -10.19
CA PHE A 52 1.34 8.98 -9.44
C PHE A 52 2.84 9.21 -9.56
N PHE A 53 3.23 10.33 -10.17
CA PHE A 53 4.61 10.81 -10.14
C PHE A 53 4.78 11.79 -8.98
N VAL A 54 5.62 11.45 -8.03
CA VAL A 54 5.85 12.30 -6.86
C VAL A 54 6.79 13.45 -7.24
N ASP A 55 6.30 14.67 -7.07
CA ASP A 55 6.93 15.97 -7.32
C ASP A 55 7.24 16.29 -8.79
N GLU A 56 7.68 15.33 -9.60
CA GLU A 56 7.97 15.56 -11.02
C GLU A 56 7.78 14.31 -11.88
N GLN A 57 7.44 14.51 -13.13
CA GLN A 57 7.46 13.46 -14.17
C GLN A 57 8.85 13.34 -14.79
N PRO A 58 9.19 12.16 -15.39
CA PRO A 58 10.41 12.01 -16.17
C PRO A 58 10.47 12.99 -17.34
N LYS A 59 11.54 13.77 -17.40
CA LYS A 59 11.79 14.73 -18.50
C LYS A 59 12.38 14.05 -19.73
N LEU A 60 13.07 12.94 -19.52
CA LEU A 60 13.74 12.18 -20.57
C LEU A 60 13.51 10.69 -20.40
N VAL A 61 13.28 10.02 -21.51
CA VAL A 61 13.15 8.57 -21.60
C VAL A 61 14.37 8.00 -22.31
N HIS A 62 15.04 7.03 -21.68
CA HIS A 62 16.22 6.35 -22.21
C HIS A 62 15.82 5.11 -23.00
N PRO A 63 16.30 4.92 -24.25
CA PRO A 63 16.12 3.67 -24.96
C PRO A 63 16.89 2.53 -24.29
N LEU A 64 16.43 1.28 -24.47
CA LEU A 64 17.11 0.08 -23.95
C LEU A 64 18.40 -0.25 -24.71
N SER A 65 18.57 0.29 -25.91
CA SER A 65 19.77 0.14 -26.75
C SER A 65 20.58 1.43 -26.76
N ILE A 66 21.79 1.38 -27.33
CA ILE A 66 22.63 2.58 -27.55
C ILE A 66 21.83 3.59 -28.34
N GLY A 67 21.50 4.72 -27.74
CA GLY A 67 20.71 5.78 -28.38
C GLY A 67 20.62 7.02 -27.49
N LYS A 68 20.10 8.12 -28.09
CA LYS A 68 19.88 9.36 -27.33
C LYS A 68 18.56 9.30 -26.57
N SER A 69 18.56 9.83 -25.36
CA SER A 69 17.32 10.06 -24.61
C SER A 69 16.41 11.01 -25.38
N ARG A 70 15.12 10.79 -25.25
CA ARG A 70 14.09 11.63 -25.88
C ARG A 70 13.11 12.15 -24.83
N VAL A 71 12.46 13.26 -25.13
CA VAL A 71 11.31 13.73 -24.37
C VAL A 71 10.15 12.77 -24.60
N PRO A 72 9.38 12.39 -23.58
CA PRO A 72 8.15 11.59 -23.74
C PRO A 72 7.20 12.25 -24.75
N GLU A 73 6.59 11.47 -25.62
CA GLU A 73 5.63 11.96 -26.63
C GLU A 73 4.25 12.23 -26.04
N SER A 74 3.88 11.46 -25.01
CA SER A 74 2.63 11.57 -24.26
C SER A 74 2.90 11.85 -22.79
N ALA A 75 2.00 12.55 -22.14
CA ALA A 75 1.98 12.64 -20.69
C ALA A 75 1.21 11.43 -20.13
N VAL A 76 1.77 10.74 -19.16
CA VAL A 76 1.16 9.60 -18.47
C VAL A 76 1.09 9.90 -16.97
N GLY A 77 0.00 9.49 -16.32
CA GLY A 77 -0.19 9.67 -14.90
C GLY A 77 -0.38 11.13 -14.46
N GLN A 78 -0.40 11.35 -13.18
CA GLN A 78 -0.51 12.69 -12.59
C GLN A 78 0.70 13.00 -11.71
N ILE A 79 1.12 14.27 -11.72
CA ILE A 79 2.13 14.77 -10.79
C ILE A 79 1.42 15.10 -9.49
N ILE A 80 2.00 14.68 -8.37
CA ILE A 80 1.46 14.92 -7.03
C ILE A 80 2.59 15.29 -6.07
N ALA A 81 2.36 16.28 -5.20
CA ALA A 81 3.31 16.56 -4.14
C ALA A 81 3.35 15.41 -3.12
N MET A 82 4.50 15.13 -2.54
CA MET A 82 4.64 14.08 -1.53
C MET A 82 3.64 14.26 -0.37
N THR A 83 3.36 15.50 0.04
CA THR A 83 2.40 15.82 1.10
C THR A 83 0.96 15.44 0.77
N ASP A 84 0.62 15.39 -0.52
CA ASP A 84 -0.74 15.13 -0.99
C ASP A 84 -0.96 13.66 -1.37
N LEU A 85 0.10 12.86 -1.39
CA LEU A 85 0.05 11.45 -1.82
C LEU A 85 -0.96 10.64 -0.98
N VAL A 86 -0.82 10.64 0.34
CA VAL A 86 -1.73 9.89 1.23
C VAL A 86 -3.18 10.39 1.15
N PRO A 87 -3.47 11.70 1.20
CA PRO A 87 -4.81 12.22 0.94
C PRO A 87 -5.42 11.73 -0.38
N GLN A 88 -4.67 11.73 -1.46
CA GLN A 88 -5.16 11.27 -2.77
C GLN A 88 -5.41 9.75 -2.81
N LEU A 89 -4.53 8.94 -2.21
CA LEU A 89 -4.74 7.50 -2.10
C LEU A 89 -6.00 7.19 -1.29
N ARG A 90 -6.25 7.92 -0.19
CA ARG A 90 -7.48 7.79 0.61
C ARG A 90 -8.72 8.15 -0.20
N GLN A 91 -8.70 9.28 -0.91
CA GLN A 91 -9.82 9.73 -1.73
C GLN A 91 -10.20 8.73 -2.83
N LYS A 92 -9.21 8.03 -3.37
CA LYS A 92 -9.41 6.98 -4.39
C LYS A 92 -9.73 5.60 -3.81
N GLY A 93 -9.86 5.46 -2.48
CA GLY A 93 -10.12 4.16 -1.84
C GLY A 93 -8.94 3.18 -1.94
N LEU A 94 -7.73 3.69 -2.18
CA LEU A 94 -6.51 2.89 -2.33
C LEU A 94 -5.74 2.70 -1.01
N TYR A 95 -6.33 3.16 0.10
CA TYR A 95 -5.75 3.07 1.43
C TYR A 95 -6.53 2.05 2.25
N GLU A 96 -5.94 0.88 2.46
CA GLU A 96 -6.61 -0.26 3.09
C GLU A 96 -6.82 -0.06 4.58
N ILE A 97 -5.77 0.39 5.29
CA ILE A 97 -5.78 0.63 6.74
C ILE A 97 -5.77 2.13 6.99
N GLN A 98 -6.74 2.63 7.77
CA GLN A 98 -6.83 4.05 8.08
C GLN A 98 -6.87 4.26 9.59
N THR A 99 -6.00 5.12 10.11
CA THR A 99 -5.99 5.55 11.50
C THR A 99 -6.70 6.90 11.66
N ASN A 100 -7.35 7.12 12.82
CA ASN A 100 -7.98 8.41 13.11
C ASN A 100 -6.95 9.52 13.33
N THR A 101 -5.82 9.17 13.91
CA THR A 101 -4.69 10.05 14.20
C THR A 101 -3.52 9.71 13.28
N TRP A 102 -2.61 10.64 13.10
CA TRP A 102 -1.38 10.39 12.36
C TRP A 102 -0.40 9.59 13.24
N GLU A 103 -0.11 8.35 12.81
CA GLU A 103 0.75 7.41 13.53
C GLU A 103 1.96 7.04 12.64
N PRO A 104 3.03 7.87 12.61
CA PRO A 104 4.13 7.73 11.67
C PRO A 104 4.97 6.46 11.88
N TYR A 105 4.94 5.90 13.08
CA TYR A 105 5.71 4.71 13.47
C TYR A 105 4.86 3.44 13.54
N LEU A 106 3.56 3.53 13.28
CA LEU A 106 2.72 2.34 13.17
C LEU A 106 2.97 1.65 11.82
N ARG A 107 3.29 0.36 11.89
CA ARG A 107 3.42 -0.52 10.73
C ARG A 107 2.34 -1.57 10.77
N TYR A 108 1.95 -2.04 9.59
CA TYR A 108 1.06 -3.18 9.49
C TYR A 108 1.47 -4.10 8.33
N TYR A 109 1.11 -5.37 8.48
CA TYR A 109 1.15 -6.37 7.43
C TYR A 109 -0.19 -7.08 7.39
N HIS A 110 -0.81 -7.08 6.21
CA HIS A 110 -2.06 -7.79 5.96
C HIS A 110 -1.74 -9.08 5.23
N TYR A 111 -2.23 -10.19 5.78
CA TYR A 111 -2.16 -11.53 5.21
C TYR A 111 -3.57 -12.02 4.96
N ALA A 112 -3.88 -12.29 3.69
CA ALA A 112 -5.10 -12.96 3.27
C ALA A 112 -4.76 -14.39 2.81
N HIS A 113 -5.38 -15.37 3.42
CA HIS A 113 -5.27 -16.79 3.11
C HIS A 113 -6.64 -17.37 2.81
N ASP A 114 -6.70 -18.55 2.18
CA ASP A 114 -7.96 -19.23 1.87
C ASP A 114 -8.77 -19.58 3.14
N ASP A 115 -8.11 -19.73 4.29
CA ASP A 115 -8.69 -20.08 5.58
C ASP A 115 -8.90 -18.88 6.54
N GLY A 116 -8.55 -17.67 6.12
CA GLY A 116 -8.78 -16.46 6.90
C GLY A 116 -7.79 -15.32 6.66
N GLU A 117 -8.13 -14.17 7.23
CA GLU A 117 -7.31 -12.96 7.15
C GLU A 117 -6.74 -12.61 8.51
N VAL A 118 -5.51 -12.11 8.53
CA VAL A 118 -4.86 -11.58 9.72
C VAL A 118 -4.12 -10.28 9.39
N ILE A 119 -4.15 -9.33 10.34
CA ILE A 119 -3.41 -8.08 10.22
C ILE A 119 -2.48 -7.95 11.42
N LEU A 120 -1.17 -7.99 11.18
CA LEU A 120 -0.17 -7.67 12.18
C LEU A 120 -0.02 -6.16 12.28
N PHE A 121 -0.14 -5.60 13.48
CA PHE A 121 0.23 -4.22 13.79
C PHE A 121 1.47 -4.21 14.68
N PHE A 122 2.38 -3.26 14.42
CA PHE A 122 3.61 -3.08 15.16
C PHE A 122 3.90 -1.60 15.38
N ASN A 123 4.18 -1.22 16.62
CA ASN A 123 4.63 0.13 16.97
C ASN A 123 6.16 0.18 16.97
N GLU A 124 6.76 0.87 16.00
CA GLU A 124 8.21 1.06 15.90
C GLU A 124 8.74 2.18 16.81
N ASP A 125 7.85 2.97 17.43
CA ASP A 125 8.28 4.05 18.31
C ASP A 125 8.91 3.50 19.59
N PRO A 126 10.12 3.97 19.95
CA PRO A 126 10.80 3.52 21.18
C PRO A 126 10.25 4.18 22.46
N HIS A 127 9.43 5.24 22.36
CA HIS A 127 9.05 6.07 23.50
C HIS A 127 7.54 6.25 23.64
N GLU A 128 6.84 6.40 22.51
CA GLU A 128 5.43 6.74 22.50
C GLU A 128 4.55 5.53 22.22
N SER A 129 3.41 5.49 22.90
CA SER A 129 2.40 4.46 22.67
C SER A 129 1.43 4.90 21.59
N VAL A 130 0.99 3.97 20.76
CA VAL A 130 -0.14 4.16 19.84
C VAL A 130 -1.44 3.95 20.61
N ASN A 131 -2.39 4.87 20.43
CA ASN A 131 -3.74 4.75 20.99
C ASN A 131 -4.72 5.42 20.02
N THR A 132 -5.28 4.64 19.10
CA THR A 132 -6.10 5.16 18.00
C THR A 132 -7.16 4.17 17.55
N TRP A 133 -8.18 4.68 16.85
CA TRP A 133 -9.11 3.84 16.10
C TRP A 133 -8.56 3.58 14.71
N VAL A 134 -8.62 2.31 14.29
CA VAL A 134 -8.15 1.86 12.99
C VAL A 134 -9.33 1.30 12.20
N THR A 135 -9.51 1.77 10.97
CA THR A 135 -10.43 1.15 10.01
C THR A 135 -9.69 0.04 9.29
N VAL A 136 -10.27 -1.14 9.27
CA VAL A 136 -9.70 -2.37 8.65
C VAL A 136 -10.66 -2.91 7.58
N PRO A 137 -10.19 -3.74 6.63
CA PRO A 137 -11.05 -4.34 5.60
C PRO A 137 -12.00 -5.41 6.15
N MET A 138 -11.65 -6.04 7.28
CA MET A 138 -12.41 -7.10 7.92
C MET A 138 -13.66 -6.54 8.63
N THR A 139 -14.78 -7.25 8.53
CA THR A 139 -16.08 -6.81 9.09
C THR A 139 -16.69 -7.79 10.09
N GLU A 140 -16.17 -9.01 10.17
CA GLU A 140 -16.60 -10.02 11.13
C GLU A 140 -16.22 -9.64 12.57
N LYS A 141 -16.65 -10.46 13.53
CA LYS A 141 -16.20 -10.33 14.92
C LYS A 141 -14.69 -10.61 15.00
N LEU A 142 -13.94 -9.68 15.56
CA LEU A 142 -12.49 -9.71 15.60
C LEU A 142 -11.97 -9.94 17.04
N CYS A 143 -10.72 -10.41 17.12
CA CYS A 143 -9.98 -10.49 18.39
C CYS A 143 -8.51 -10.11 18.15
N TRP A 144 -7.86 -9.66 19.23
CA TRP A 144 -6.42 -9.48 19.27
C TRP A 144 -5.74 -10.77 19.70
N TYR A 145 -4.75 -11.21 18.95
CA TYR A 145 -3.82 -12.26 19.35
C TYR A 145 -2.48 -11.64 19.72
N ASP A 146 -2.10 -11.83 20.98
CA ASP A 146 -0.78 -11.48 21.51
C ASP A 146 0.11 -12.71 21.39
N ALA A 147 1.04 -12.68 20.41
CA ALA A 147 1.90 -13.83 20.14
C ALA A 147 3.00 -14.03 21.19
N PHE A 148 3.36 -13.00 21.95
CA PHE A 148 4.36 -13.11 23.02
C PHE A 148 3.79 -13.80 24.25
N ASP A 149 2.56 -13.45 24.64
CA ASP A 149 1.87 -14.04 25.77
C ASP A 149 1.05 -15.29 25.38
N ASN A 150 0.88 -15.55 24.08
CA ASN A 150 0.04 -16.61 23.51
C ASN A 150 -1.41 -16.55 24.03
N VAL A 151 -2.02 -15.37 24.00
CA VAL A 151 -3.38 -15.13 24.47
C VAL A 151 -4.22 -14.38 23.44
N LEU A 152 -5.51 -14.75 23.38
CA LEU A 152 -6.53 -13.99 22.66
C LEU A 152 -7.15 -12.95 23.63
N ARG A 153 -7.32 -11.73 23.13
CA ARG A 153 -7.92 -10.62 23.88
C ARG A 153 -9.12 -10.06 23.11
N PRO A 154 -10.17 -9.61 23.79
CA PRO A 154 -11.29 -8.98 23.11
C PRO A 154 -10.86 -7.68 22.44
N VAL A 155 -11.49 -7.39 21.31
CA VAL A 155 -11.34 -6.14 20.57
C VAL A 155 -12.51 -5.21 20.90
N GLU A 156 -12.22 -3.95 21.16
CA GLU A 156 -13.25 -2.91 21.10
C GLU A 156 -13.50 -2.57 19.63
N GLN A 157 -14.69 -2.96 19.11
CA GLN A 157 -15.03 -2.91 17.71
C GLN A 157 -16.33 -2.17 17.45
N MET A 158 -16.34 -1.33 16.42
CA MET A 158 -17.53 -0.66 15.88
C MET A 158 -17.58 -0.84 14.35
N GLY A 159 -18.31 -1.86 13.90
CA GLY A 159 -18.29 -2.25 12.48
C GLY A 159 -16.88 -2.70 12.07
N ASN A 160 -16.32 -2.07 11.05
CA ASN A 160 -14.94 -2.32 10.58
C ASN A 160 -13.88 -1.42 11.25
N ARG A 161 -14.22 -0.77 12.37
CA ARG A 161 -13.28 0.03 13.15
C ARG A 161 -12.93 -0.69 14.43
N VAL A 162 -11.65 -0.80 14.73
CA VAL A 162 -11.11 -1.43 15.92
C VAL A 162 -10.28 -0.44 16.73
N HIS A 163 -10.35 -0.51 18.03
CA HIS A 163 -9.50 0.29 18.90
C HIS A 163 -8.16 -0.41 19.10
N LEU A 164 -7.08 0.26 18.72
CA LEU A 164 -5.70 -0.24 18.79
C LEU A 164 -4.92 0.51 19.85
N THR A 165 -4.38 -0.25 20.81
CA THR A 165 -3.42 0.27 21.80
C THR A 165 -2.17 -0.58 21.74
N LEU A 166 -1.02 0.05 21.48
CA LEU A 166 0.30 -0.57 21.47
C LEU A 166 1.27 0.26 22.31
N THR A 167 1.96 -0.39 23.21
CA THR A 167 3.13 0.22 23.88
C THR A 167 4.33 0.28 22.93
N PRO A 168 5.42 1.00 23.27
CA PRO A 168 6.64 0.99 22.47
C PRO A 168 7.10 -0.43 22.15
N TYR A 169 7.45 -0.65 20.86
CA TYR A 169 7.91 -1.94 20.30
C TYR A 169 6.94 -3.12 20.46
N GLN A 170 5.68 -2.85 20.79
CA GLN A 170 4.67 -3.91 20.87
C GLN A 170 4.12 -4.28 19.49
N ALA A 171 3.84 -5.57 19.31
CA ALA A 171 3.10 -6.12 18.18
C ALA A 171 1.84 -6.82 18.64
N LEU A 172 0.74 -6.68 17.89
CA LEU A 172 -0.50 -7.43 18.06
C LEU A 172 -1.00 -7.89 16.70
N ILE A 173 -1.65 -9.04 16.69
CA ILE A 173 -2.27 -9.59 15.47
C ILE A 173 -3.79 -9.47 15.61
N LEU A 174 -4.43 -8.82 14.65
CA LEU A 174 -5.87 -8.81 14.50
C LEU A 174 -6.27 -10.03 13.68
N CYS A 175 -7.21 -10.82 14.16
CA CYS A 175 -7.72 -11.99 13.46
C CYS A 175 -9.23 -12.15 13.69
N ALA A 176 -9.89 -12.97 12.86
CA ALA A 176 -11.28 -13.34 13.08
C ALA A 176 -11.43 -14.05 14.44
N GLY A 177 -12.40 -13.60 15.24
CA GLY A 177 -12.74 -14.24 16.49
C GLY A 177 -13.43 -15.58 16.22
N GLN A 178 -13.00 -16.64 16.88
CA GLN A 178 -13.77 -17.88 16.87
C GLN A 178 -15.06 -17.65 17.68
N ASP A 179 -16.20 -18.01 17.12
CA ASP A 179 -17.44 -18.14 17.88
C ASP A 179 -17.23 -19.30 18.86
N GLY A 180 -17.15 -18.99 20.16
CA GLY A 180 -17.03 -19.95 21.24
C GLY A 180 -18.35 -20.67 21.49
#